data_121bdb63e37eae3b3726fe5d800f5782
#
_entry.id   121bdb63e37eae3b3726fe5d800f5782
#
_cell.length_a   1.000
_cell.length_b   1.000
_cell.length_c   1.000
_cell.angle_alpha   90.00
_cell.angle_beta   90.00
_cell.angle_gamma   90.00
#
_symmetry.space_group_name_H-M   'P 1'
#
loop_
_entity.id
_entity.type
_entity.pdbx_description
1 polymer ?
#
loop_
_entity_poly.entity_id
_entity_poly.type
_entity_poly.pdbx_seq_one_letter_code
_entity_poly.pdbx_strand_id
1 'polypeptide(L)'
;MTVLLQILQVFIALSLLIAIHEAGHFIFARLCGTRVDKFFLFFDAGGVKLFSTKTTGWFTRLFPKMKEAETEYGIGWLPIGGYCKISGMIDESFDIDSMKQEPKPWEFRSKPAWQRLLIMLGGVLFNFMFAVIVYIFIMDKWGQNYIPNSESRIYASSLAEDLGFRTGDRILDFDGYVPEDFLNLQSDLARRSVDVATVLRDNDTVRIYMDRSRIGEIISTPMVFDLALPFIIKDIAPESANSESGLMPGDRIIAIDSCRTDYFQDAARVLDGCTGETVPVSVLRGSDTLSFNLDISDDGKIGVFLDSPYRRKEYNFFQAIPAGIRYSFETLKGYIQDLK
;
A
#
# COMPACT_ATOMS: atom_id res chain seq x y z
N MET A 1 19.01 -12.46 -11.64
CA MET A 1 18.85 -12.96 -10.26
C MET A 1 17.71 -12.27 -9.50
N THR A 2 17.60 -10.95 -9.61
CA THR A 2 16.52 -10.15 -8.96
C THR A 2 15.10 -10.52 -9.38
N VAL A 3 14.83 -10.70 -10.68
CA VAL A 3 13.48 -11.03 -11.19
C VAL A 3 13.00 -12.41 -10.69
N LEU A 4 13.87 -13.42 -10.68
CA LEU A 4 13.55 -14.75 -10.17
C LEU A 4 13.21 -14.72 -8.66
N LEU A 5 13.95 -13.93 -7.88
CA LEU A 5 13.68 -13.72 -6.46
C LEU A 5 12.33 -13.03 -6.23
N GLN A 6 12.00 -12.03 -7.04
CA GLN A 6 10.71 -11.35 -6.96
C GLN A 6 9.55 -12.29 -7.28
N ILE A 7 9.66 -13.10 -8.34
CA ILE A 7 8.67 -14.12 -8.67
C ILE A 7 8.49 -15.11 -7.51
N LEU A 8 9.58 -15.60 -6.94
CA LEU A 8 9.53 -16.52 -5.80
C LEU A 8 8.85 -15.90 -4.56
N GLN A 9 9.16 -14.63 -4.27
CA GLN A 9 8.52 -13.90 -3.16
C GLN A 9 7.00 -13.77 -3.37
N VAL A 10 6.55 -13.44 -4.58
CA VAL A 10 5.13 -13.37 -4.92
C VAL A 10 4.45 -14.73 -4.73
N PHE A 11 5.09 -15.81 -5.20
CA PHE A 11 4.57 -17.18 -5.02
C PHE A 11 4.44 -17.56 -3.54
N ILE A 12 5.44 -17.27 -2.72
CA ILE A 12 5.40 -17.55 -1.28
C ILE A 12 4.28 -16.76 -0.62
N ALA A 13 4.17 -15.46 -0.93
CA ALA A 13 3.14 -14.60 -0.35
C ALA A 13 1.72 -15.06 -0.71
N LEU A 14 1.47 -15.38 -2.00
CA LEU A 14 0.19 -15.90 -2.44
C LEU A 14 -0.13 -17.25 -1.81
N SER A 15 0.85 -18.17 -1.74
CA SER A 15 0.66 -19.48 -1.10
C SER A 15 0.28 -19.35 0.36
N LEU A 16 0.90 -18.41 1.08
CA LEU A 16 0.59 -18.13 2.48
C LEU A 16 -0.84 -17.58 2.64
N LEU A 17 -1.23 -16.61 1.80
CA LEU A 17 -2.57 -16.03 1.82
C LEU A 17 -3.65 -17.07 1.51
N ILE A 18 -3.40 -17.94 0.53
CA ILE A 18 -4.30 -19.06 0.19
C ILE A 18 -4.43 -20.03 1.38
N ALA A 19 -3.30 -20.42 1.97
CA ALA A 19 -3.31 -21.34 3.12
C ALA A 19 -4.12 -20.79 4.30
N ILE A 20 -3.97 -19.48 4.57
CA ILE A 20 -4.71 -18.78 5.63
C ILE A 20 -6.20 -18.69 5.29
N HIS A 21 -6.52 -18.40 4.03
CA HIS A 21 -7.89 -18.36 3.54
C HIS A 21 -8.60 -19.70 3.72
N GLU A 22 -7.99 -20.77 3.23
CA GLU A 22 -8.54 -22.14 3.36
C GLU A 22 -8.63 -22.58 4.83
N ALA A 23 -7.64 -22.18 5.66
CA ALA A 23 -7.69 -22.44 7.10
C ALA A 23 -8.88 -21.73 7.77
N GLY A 24 -9.30 -20.58 7.29
CA GLY A 24 -10.50 -19.89 7.76
C GLY A 24 -11.77 -20.70 7.52
N HIS A 25 -11.97 -21.21 6.31
CA HIS A 25 -13.08 -22.12 5.98
C HIS A 25 -13.04 -23.39 6.83
N PHE A 26 -11.88 -24.00 6.93
CA PHE A 26 -11.66 -25.20 7.71
C PHE A 26 -12.02 -25.01 9.20
N ILE A 27 -11.52 -23.97 9.83
CA ILE A 27 -11.71 -23.69 11.26
C ILE A 27 -13.19 -23.43 11.55
N PHE A 28 -13.87 -22.58 10.77
CA PHE A 28 -15.29 -22.32 10.98
C PHE A 28 -16.15 -23.54 10.67
N ALA A 29 -15.83 -24.33 9.66
CA ALA A 29 -16.52 -25.59 9.40
C ALA A 29 -16.44 -26.51 10.62
N ARG A 30 -15.24 -26.71 11.17
CA ARG A 30 -15.02 -27.57 12.36
C ARG A 30 -15.72 -27.03 13.61
N LEU A 31 -15.69 -25.70 13.85
CA LEU A 31 -16.37 -25.05 14.97
C LEU A 31 -17.91 -25.21 14.88
N CYS A 32 -18.45 -25.20 13.68
CA CYS A 32 -19.88 -25.44 13.42
C CYS A 32 -20.27 -26.94 13.40
N GLY A 33 -19.33 -27.84 13.69
CA GLY A 33 -19.55 -29.29 13.63
C GLY A 33 -19.86 -29.79 12.22
N THR A 34 -19.25 -29.12 11.21
CA THR A 34 -19.32 -29.57 9.82
C THR A 34 -18.06 -30.37 9.49
N ARG A 35 -18.26 -31.51 8.83
CA ARG A 35 -17.15 -32.37 8.42
C ARG A 35 -16.38 -31.73 7.27
N VAL A 36 -15.06 -31.83 7.33
CA VAL A 36 -14.15 -31.47 6.25
C VAL A 36 -13.47 -32.72 5.75
N ASP A 37 -13.67 -33.06 4.49
CA ASP A 37 -13.14 -34.26 3.88
C ASP A 37 -11.68 -34.09 3.46
N LYS A 38 -11.33 -32.94 2.87
CA LYS A 38 -9.97 -32.63 2.43
C LYS A 38 -9.58 -31.18 2.77
N PHE A 39 -8.32 -31.00 3.09
CA PHE A 39 -7.68 -29.69 3.23
C PHE A 39 -6.35 -29.74 2.48
N PHE A 40 -6.28 -29.06 1.35
CA PHE A 40 -5.12 -29.09 0.48
C PHE A 40 -4.58 -27.69 0.22
N LEU A 41 -3.29 -27.53 0.45
CA LEU A 41 -2.51 -26.44 -0.11
C LEU A 41 -2.17 -26.82 -1.55
N PHE A 42 -2.53 -26.02 -2.51
CA PHE A 42 -2.46 -26.29 -3.95
C PHE A 42 -3.41 -27.40 -4.44
N PHE A 43 -3.77 -27.28 -5.72
CA PHE A 43 -4.68 -28.25 -6.33
C PHE A 43 -3.98 -29.57 -6.65
N ASP A 44 -4.68 -30.67 -6.39
CA ASP A 44 -4.30 -32.03 -6.78
C ASP A 44 -4.87 -32.42 -8.16
N ALA A 45 -4.76 -31.51 -9.15
CA ALA A 45 -5.28 -31.70 -10.48
C ALA A 45 -4.85 -33.06 -11.08
N GLY A 46 -5.82 -33.81 -11.64
CA GLY A 46 -5.59 -35.15 -12.12
C GLY A 46 -5.31 -36.18 -11.01
N GLY A 47 -5.57 -35.85 -9.73
CA GLY A 47 -5.32 -36.73 -8.58
C GLY A 47 -3.85 -36.81 -8.16
N VAL A 48 -2.97 -35.97 -8.74
CA VAL A 48 -1.54 -35.96 -8.42
C VAL A 48 -1.29 -35.18 -7.15
N LYS A 49 -0.75 -35.82 -6.13
CA LYS A 49 -0.45 -35.28 -4.81
C LYS A 49 1.05 -35.32 -4.58
N LEU A 50 1.65 -34.18 -4.19
CA LEU A 50 3.04 -34.14 -3.73
C LEU A 50 3.17 -34.72 -2.32
N PHE A 51 2.15 -34.46 -1.48
CA PHE A 51 2.05 -35.00 -0.13
C PHE A 51 0.60 -35.24 0.26
N SER A 52 0.33 -36.29 1.02
CA SER A 52 -0.97 -36.55 1.65
C SER A 52 -0.82 -37.35 2.92
N THR A 53 -1.58 -37.01 3.96
CA THR A 53 -1.60 -37.72 5.23
C THR A 53 -2.18 -39.13 5.10
N LYS A 54 -2.95 -39.41 4.06
CA LYS A 54 -3.58 -40.74 3.84
C LYS A 54 -2.81 -41.64 2.88
N THR A 55 -2.06 -41.08 1.93
CA THR A 55 -1.46 -41.82 0.82
C THR A 55 0.06 -41.85 0.81
N THR A 56 0.73 -40.90 1.47
CA THR A 56 2.19 -40.81 1.50
C THR A 56 2.78 -41.91 2.42
N GLY A 57 3.42 -42.91 1.85
CA GLY A 57 3.80 -44.14 2.51
C GLY A 57 4.72 -43.99 3.74
N TRP A 58 5.72 -43.12 3.68
CA TRP A 58 6.60 -42.86 4.83
C TRP A 58 5.86 -42.19 5.99
N PHE A 59 4.95 -41.23 5.68
CA PHE A 59 4.17 -40.50 6.66
C PHE A 59 3.14 -41.39 7.35
N THR A 60 2.42 -42.24 6.58
CA THR A 60 1.43 -43.17 7.14
C THR A 60 2.04 -44.28 7.99
N ARG A 61 3.32 -44.62 7.76
CA ARG A 61 4.06 -45.51 8.66
C ARG A 61 4.42 -44.88 9.98
N LEU A 62 4.79 -43.60 9.95
CA LEU A 62 5.20 -42.84 11.16
C LEU A 62 3.97 -42.38 11.98
N PHE A 63 2.87 -42.04 11.31
CA PHE A 63 1.64 -41.55 11.94
C PHE A 63 0.40 -42.36 11.47
N PRO A 64 0.24 -43.64 11.87
CA PRO A 64 -0.84 -44.50 11.38
C PRO A 64 -2.24 -43.96 11.70
N LYS A 65 -2.42 -43.28 12.85
CA LYS A 65 -3.71 -42.65 13.23
C LYS A 65 -4.16 -41.56 12.27
N MET A 66 -3.24 -40.89 11.59
CA MET A 66 -3.58 -39.84 10.61
C MET A 66 -4.16 -40.43 9.31
N LYS A 67 -3.87 -41.68 9.00
CA LYS A 67 -4.47 -42.38 7.87
C LYS A 67 -5.98 -42.58 8.07
N GLU A 68 -6.39 -42.84 9.30
CA GLU A 68 -7.79 -43.05 9.70
C GLU A 68 -8.52 -41.74 10.04
N ALA A 69 -7.81 -40.60 10.04
CA ALA A 69 -8.41 -39.32 10.33
C ALA A 69 -9.51 -38.97 9.32
N GLU A 70 -10.55 -38.33 9.81
CA GLU A 70 -11.69 -37.87 9.02
C GLU A 70 -11.24 -37.01 7.84
N THR A 71 -10.38 -36.01 8.12
CA THR A 71 -9.86 -35.06 7.13
C THR A 71 -8.54 -35.59 6.51
N GLU A 72 -8.43 -35.52 5.20
CA GLU A 72 -7.18 -35.71 4.48
C GLU A 72 -6.49 -34.34 4.33
N TYR A 73 -5.27 -34.21 4.85
CA TYR A 73 -4.42 -33.04 4.65
C TYR A 73 -3.39 -33.35 3.57
N GLY A 74 -3.14 -32.38 2.68
CA GLY A 74 -2.20 -32.61 1.61
C GLY A 74 -1.67 -31.35 0.93
N ILE A 75 -0.72 -31.61 0.02
CA ILE A 75 -0.16 -30.62 -0.89
C ILE A 75 -0.33 -31.15 -2.31
N GLY A 76 -1.07 -30.42 -3.14
CA GLY A 76 -1.18 -30.67 -4.55
C GLY A 76 0.07 -30.24 -5.32
N TRP A 77 0.14 -30.50 -6.60
CA TRP A 77 1.28 -30.14 -7.43
C TRP A 77 1.10 -28.78 -8.13
N LEU A 78 -0.14 -28.28 -8.24
CA LEU A 78 -0.46 -27.11 -9.04
C LEU A 78 -0.63 -25.87 -8.15
N PRO A 79 0.35 -24.94 -8.12
CA PRO A 79 0.40 -23.84 -7.13
C PRO A 79 -0.44 -22.62 -7.55
N ILE A 80 -1.66 -22.82 -8.08
CA ILE A 80 -2.59 -21.73 -8.45
C ILE A 80 -3.70 -21.51 -7.43
N GLY A 81 -3.78 -22.30 -6.37
CA GLY A 81 -4.81 -22.21 -5.35
C GLY A 81 -4.70 -23.33 -4.35
N GLY A 82 -5.58 -23.34 -3.36
CA GLY A 82 -5.79 -24.43 -2.44
C GLY A 82 -7.28 -24.74 -2.39
N TYR A 83 -7.69 -25.74 -1.61
CA TYR A 83 -9.09 -26.01 -1.38
C TYR A 83 -9.36 -26.73 -0.05
N CYS A 84 -10.53 -26.41 0.48
CA CYS A 84 -11.08 -27.03 1.67
C CYS A 84 -12.40 -27.72 1.29
N LYS A 85 -12.38 -29.07 1.08
CA LYS A 85 -13.60 -29.82 0.75
C LYS A 85 -14.46 -30.02 1.96
N ILE A 86 -15.56 -29.25 2.04
CA ILE A 86 -16.53 -29.28 3.13
C ILE A 86 -17.70 -30.19 2.72
N SER A 87 -18.04 -31.17 3.55
CA SER A 87 -19.12 -32.12 3.27
C SER A 87 -20.48 -31.39 3.12
N GLY A 88 -21.18 -31.70 2.02
CA GLY A 88 -22.51 -31.11 1.73
C GLY A 88 -22.46 -29.66 1.23
N MET A 89 -21.32 -29.17 0.82
CA MET A 89 -21.12 -27.92 0.09
C MET A 89 -20.76 -28.25 -1.37
N ILE A 90 -21.39 -27.56 -2.32
CA ILE A 90 -20.97 -27.64 -3.73
C ILE A 90 -19.72 -26.79 -3.86
N ASP A 91 -18.60 -27.47 -4.00
CA ASP A 91 -17.32 -26.87 -4.30
C ASP A 91 -16.92 -27.12 -5.76
N GLU A 92 -15.72 -26.75 -6.13
CA GLU A 92 -15.17 -26.94 -7.47
C GLU A 92 -15.08 -28.44 -7.89
N SER A 93 -15.32 -29.39 -6.97
CA SER A 93 -15.31 -30.83 -7.26
C SER A 93 -16.64 -31.36 -7.85
N PHE A 94 -17.68 -30.51 -7.96
CA PHE A 94 -18.98 -30.82 -8.58
C PHE A 94 -19.59 -32.17 -8.17
N ASP A 95 -19.50 -32.57 -6.90
CA ASP A 95 -20.06 -33.84 -6.40
C ASP A 95 -21.60 -33.74 -6.25
N ILE A 96 -22.29 -33.65 -7.40
CA ILE A 96 -23.73 -33.48 -7.50
C ILE A 96 -24.47 -34.71 -7.00
N ASP A 97 -23.88 -35.90 -7.12
CA ASP A 97 -24.57 -37.15 -6.75
C ASP A 97 -24.72 -37.30 -5.24
N SER A 98 -23.80 -36.78 -4.44
CA SER A 98 -23.93 -36.77 -2.98
C SER A 98 -25.06 -35.84 -2.51
N MET A 99 -25.43 -34.83 -3.31
CA MET A 99 -26.46 -33.85 -2.98
C MET A 99 -27.90 -34.38 -3.16
N LYS A 100 -28.07 -35.49 -3.87
CA LYS A 100 -29.39 -36.16 -4.06
C LYS A 100 -29.88 -36.93 -2.83
N GLN A 101 -28.97 -37.17 -1.87
CA GLN A 101 -29.31 -37.85 -0.62
C GLN A 101 -29.83 -36.90 0.42
N GLU A 102 -30.56 -37.37 1.44
CA GLU A 102 -31.00 -36.57 2.58
C GLU A 102 -29.80 -35.94 3.32
N PRO A 103 -29.93 -34.66 3.75
CA PRO A 103 -28.88 -33.97 4.46
C PRO A 103 -28.49 -34.65 5.77
N LYS A 104 -27.22 -34.95 5.95
CA LYS A 104 -26.69 -35.50 7.20
C LYS A 104 -26.37 -34.39 8.20
N PRO A 105 -26.45 -34.63 9.53
CA PRO A 105 -26.25 -33.59 10.55
C PRO A 105 -24.89 -32.90 10.51
N TRP A 106 -23.86 -33.55 9.95
CA TRP A 106 -22.50 -33.01 9.81
C TRP A 106 -22.23 -32.33 8.47
N GLU A 107 -23.26 -32.22 7.62
CA GLU A 107 -23.11 -31.55 6.32
C GLU A 107 -23.40 -30.05 6.42
N PHE A 108 -22.72 -29.24 5.58
CA PHE A 108 -22.92 -27.81 5.48
C PHE A 108 -24.39 -27.42 5.26
N ARG A 109 -25.10 -28.13 4.37
CA ARG A 109 -26.50 -27.86 4.03
C ARG A 109 -27.50 -28.09 5.18
N SER A 110 -27.09 -28.87 6.21
CA SER A 110 -27.91 -29.10 7.41
C SER A 110 -27.78 -27.99 8.45
N LYS A 111 -26.82 -27.09 8.29
CA LYS A 111 -26.53 -26.04 9.25
C LYS A 111 -27.43 -24.81 9.09
N PRO A 112 -27.75 -24.10 10.18
CA PRO A 112 -28.52 -22.86 10.10
C PRO A 112 -27.79 -21.80 9.28
N ALA A 113 -28.54 -20.85 8.70
CA ALA A 113 -28.01 -19.86 7.74
C ALA A 113 -26.80 -19.06 8.27
N TRP A 114 -26.80 -18.68 9.55
CA TRP A 114 -25.69 -17.93 10.14
C TRP A 114 -24.39 -18.74 10.23
N GLN A 115 -24.46 -20.06 10.51
CA GLN A 115 -23.28 -20.94 10.50
C GLN A 115 -22.73 -21.10 9.08
N ARG A 116 -23.62 -21.29 8.10
CA ARG A 116 -23.25 -21.35 6.69
C ARG A 116 -22.55 -20.06 6.25
N LEU A 117 -23.11 -18.90 6.65
CA LEU A 117 -22.50 -17.60 6.36
C LEU A 117 -21.10 -17.48 6.98
N LEU A 118 -20.92 -17.88 8.25
CA LEU A 118 -19.61 -17.86 8.91
C LEU A 118 -18.59 -18.77 8.22
N ILE A 119 -19.00 -19.96 7.80
CA ILE A 119 -18.13 -20.87 7.05
C ILE A 119 -17.72 -20.24 5.72
N MET A 120 -18.67 -19.64 4.97
CA MET A 120 -18.38 -19.00 3.69
C MET A 120 -17.49 -17.76 3.82
N LEU A 121 -17.70 -16.94 4.84
CA LEU A 121 -16.89 -15.76 5.10
C LEU A 121 -15.54 -16.08 5.77
N GLY A 122 -15.36 -17.32 6.24
CA GLY A 122 -14.23 -17.73 7.06
C GLY A 122 -12.88 -17.39 6.43
N GLY A 123 -12.73 -17.66 5.15
CA GLY A 123 -11.50 -17.37 4.43
C GLY A 123 -11.15 -15.88 4.39
N VAL A 124 -12.13 -15.04 4.05
CA VAL A 124 -11.94 -13.58 4.00
C VAL A 124 -11.65 -13.02 5.39
N LEU A 125 -12.36 -13.48 6.42
CA LEU A 125 -12.16 -13.05 7.80
C LEU A 125 -10.74 -13.38 8.27
N PHE A 126 -10.22 -14.57 7.97
CA PHE A 126 -8.88 -14.97 8.35
C PHE A 126 -7.81 -14.17 7.61
N ASN A 127 -7.99 -13.89 6.32
CA ASN A 127 -7.11 -13.00 5.59
C ASN A 127 -7.09 -11.58 6.16
N PHE A 128 -8.26 -11.06 6.55
CA PHE A 128 -8.33 -9.75 7.21
C PHE A 128 -7.66 -9.76 8.58
N MET A 129 -7.89 -10.78 9.41
CA MET A 129 -7.19 -10.92 10.69
C MET A 129 -5.68 -11.01 10.50
N PHE A 130 -5.22 -11.74 9.49
CA PHE A 130 -3.81 -11.80 9.16
C PHE A 130 -3.24 -10.45 8.73
N ALA A 131 -3.97 -9.70 7.90
CA ALA A 131 -3.58 -8.34 7.53
C ALA A 131 -3.44 -7.43 8.75
N VAL A 132 -4.37 -7.51 9.73
CA VAL A 132 -4.27 -6.77 11.00
C VAL A 132 -2.98 -7.12 11.74
N ILE A 133 -2.66 -8.41 11.86
CA ILE A 133 -1.43 -8.87 12.53
C ILE A 133 -0.19 -8.34 11.82
N VAL A 134 -0.16 -8.40 10.49
CA VAL A 134 0.96 -7.87 9.68
C VAL A 134 1.11 -6.37 9.87
N TYR A 135 0.02 -5.60 9.86
CA TYR A 135 0.09 -4.15 10.09
C TYR A 135 0.55 -3.80 11.51
N ILE A 136 0.13 -4.55 12.54
CA ILE A 136 0.66 -4.38 13.90
C ILE A 136 2.18 -4.57 13.91
N PHE A 137 2.66 -5.63 13.24
CA PHE A 137 4.09 -5.91 13.15
C PHE A 137 4.86 -4.83 12.37
N ILE A 138 4.28 -4.32 11.27
CA ILE A 138 4.86 -3.22 10.49
C ILE A 138 4.98 -1.97 11.36
N MET A 139 3.92 -1.61 12.09
CA MET A 139 3.92 -0.44 12.98
C MET A 139 4.96 -0.57 14.09
N ASP A 140 5.15 -1.76 14.67
CA ASP A 140 6.16 -2.02 15.70
C ASP A 140 7.59 -1.91 15.16
N LYS A 141 7.87 -2.42 13.95
CA LYS A 141 9.24 -2.49 13.41
C LYS A 141 9.66 -1.26 12.63
N TRP A 142 8.76 -0.72 11.82
CA TRP A 142 9.10 0.37 10.89
C TRP A 142 8.37 1.67 11.19
N GLY A 143 7.35 1.64 12.08
CA GLY A 143 6.53 2.80 12.35
C GLY A 143 5.70 3.22 11.12
N GLN A 144 5.23 4.47 11.17
CA GLN A 144 4.46 5.09 10.08
C GLN A 144 5.20 6.32 9.58
N ASN A 145 5.56 6.33 8.29
CA ASN A 145 6.06 7.52 7.64
C ASN A 145 4.86 8.36 7.19
N TYR A 146 4.95 9.66 7.43
CA TYR A 146 3.94 10.65 7.00
C TYR A 146 4.63 11.98 6.72
N ILE A 147 3.96 12.86 5.99
CA ILE A 147 4.40 14.24 5.78
C ILE A 147 3.39 15.15 6.49
N PRO A 148 3.78 15.91 7.54
CA PRO A 148 2.84 16.76 8.26
C PRO A 148 2.24 17.81 7.32
N ASN A 149 0.93 17.75 7.08
CA ASN A 149 0.25 18.75 6.25
C ASN A 149 0.34 20.17 6.84
N SER A 150 0.42 20.29 8.16
CA SER A 150 0.55 21.57 8.85
C SER A 150 1.84 22.34 8.50
N GLU A 151 2.90 21.63 8.09
CA GLU A 151 4.19 22.21 7.72
C GLU A 151 4.40 22.23 6.20
N SER A 152 3.48 21.66 5.43
CA SER A 152 3.63 21.42 4.00
C SER A 152 2.84 22.41 3.16
N ARG A 153 3.32 22.64 1.94
CA ARG A 153 2.65 23.45 0.91
C ARG A 153 2.51 22.60 -0.35
N ILE A 154 1.46 22.84 -1.12
CA ILE A 154 1.24 22.12 -2.38
C ILE A 154 2.03 22.78 -3.52
N TYR A 155 2.56 21.96 -4.41
CA TYR A 155 2.92 22.32 -5.76
C TYR A 155 1.75 21.89 -6.66
N ALA A 156 1.02 22.86 -7.19
CA ALA A 156 -0.22 22.63 -7.88
C ALA A 156 0.05 22.11 -9.30
N SER A 157 -0.61 21.02 -9.69
CA SER A 157 -0.69 20.60 -11.09
C SER A 157 -1.60 21.54 -11.89
N SER A 158 -1.59 21.45 -13.22
CA SER A 158 -2.53 22.21 -14.06
C SER A 158 -3.99 21.99 -13.67
N LEU A 159 -4.37 20.74 -13.31
CA LEU A 159 -5.72 20.45 -12.81
C LEU A 159 -5.98 21.16 -11.48
N ALA A 160 -5.02 21.16 -10.56
CA ALA A 160 -5.18 21.85 -9.28
C ALA A 160 -5.35 23.36 -9.48
N GLU A 161 -4.61 23.98 -10.42
CA GLU A 161 -4.73 25.38 -10.77
C GLU A 161 -6.11 25.71 -11.37
N ASP A 162 -6.61 24.86 -12.26
CA ASP A 162 -7.95 24.96 -12.83
C ASP A 162 -9.06 24.83 -11.78
N LEU A 163 -8.82 24.09 -10.70
CA LEU A 163 -9.71 23.98 -9.55
C LEU A 163 -9.62 25.19 -8.61
N GLY A 164 -8.65 26.08 -8.81
CA GLY A 164 -8.46 27.29 -8.03
C GLY A 164 -7.37 27.23 -6.96
N PHE A 165 -6.68 26.11 -6.82
CA PHE A 165 -5.48 26.01 -5.97
C PHE A 165 -4.29 26.71 -6.63
N ARG A 166 -3.29 27.06 -5.84
CA ARG A 166 -2.03 27.63 -6.34
C ARG A 166 -0.84 26.97 -5.68
N THR A 167 0.25 26.89 -6.42
CA THR A 167 1.54 26.50 -5.84
C THR A 167 1.90 27.43 -4.66
N GLY A 168 2.26 26.83 -3.53
CA GLY A 168 2.52 27.55 -2.27
C GLY A 168 1.33 27.57 -1.30
N ASP A 169 0.12 27.19 -1.71
CA ASP A 169 -1.02 27.04 -0.80
C ASP A 169 -0.73 25.97 0.25
N ARG A 170 -1.20 26.19 1.48
CA ARG A 170 -1.29 25.15 2.51
C ARG A 170 -2.74 24.78 2.75
N ILE A 171 -3.07 23.52 2.61
CA ILE A 171 -4.42 23.03 2.86
C ILE A 171 -4.71 23.10 4.36
N LEU A 172 -5.75 23.82 4.76
CA LEU A 172 -6.18 23.93 6.15
C LEU A 172 -7.25 22.89 6.46
N ASP A 173 -8.30 22.82 5.65
CA ASP A 173 -9.39 21.87 5.83
C ASP A 173 -10.14 21.57 4.52
N PHE A 174 -10.87 20.45 4.54
CA PHE A 174 -11.84 20.04 3.53
C PHE A 174 -13.21 19.89 4.21
N ASP A 175 -14.13 20.83 4.01
CA ASP A 175 -15.44 20.89 4.68
C ASP A 175 -15.34 20.73 6.20
N GLY A 176 -14.33 21.35 6.83
CA GLY A 176 -14.05 21.28 8.26
C GLY A 176 -13.22 20.06 8.70
N TYR A 177 -12.89 19.14 7.81
CA TYR A 177 -11.93 18.07 8.09
C TYR A 177 -10.50 18.58 7.88
N VAL A 178 -9.67 18.50 8.91
CA VAL A 178 -8.26 18.90 8.86
C VAL A 178 -7.40 17.68 8.49
N PRO A 179 -6.79 17.65 7.28
CA PRO A 179 -5.89 16.56 6.89
C PRO A 179 -4.60 16.60 7.73
N GLU A 180 -4.21 15.45 8.27
CA GLU A 180 -2.97 15.34 9.05
C GLU A 180 -1.75 15.03 8.16
N ASP A 181 -1.96 14.20 7.13
CA ASP A 181 -0.91 13.70 6.23
C ASP A 181 -1.08 14.27 4.83
N PHE A 182 -0.05 14.95 4.35
CA PHE A 182 0.02 15.51 3.01
C PHE A 182 -0.21 14.47 1.92
N LEU A 183 0.32 13.24 2.11
CA LEU A 183 0.21 12.16 1.14
C LEU A 183 -1.23 11.72 0.85
N ASN A 184 -2.15 12.03 1.77
CA ASN A 184 -3.56 11.67 1.66
C ASN A 184 -4.43 12.79 1.07
N LEU A 185 -3.89 14.00 0.81
CA LEU A 185 -4.69 15.16 0.41
C LEU A 185 -5.57 14.89 -0.82
N GLN A 186 -5.01 14.32 -1.88
CA GLN A 186 -5.76 14.03 -3.11
C GLN A 186 -6.85 12.98 -2.87
N SER A 187 -6.53 11.92 -2.12
CA SER A 187 -7.49 10.88 -1.81
C SER A 187 -8.58 11.36 -0.86
N ASP A 188 -8.24 12.22 0.11
CA ASP A 188 -9.23 12.83 1.00
C ASP A 188 -10.17 13.77 0.24
N LEU A 189 -9.62 14.58 -0.68
CA LEU A 189 -10.41 15.47 -1.54
C LEU A 189 -11.43 14.68 -2.37
N ALA A 190 -11.01 13.59 -3.00
CA ALA A 190 -11.88 12.76 -3.85
C ALA A 190 -12.88 11.94 -3.04
N ARG A 191 -12.43 11.20 -2.01
CA ARG A 191 -13.27 10.27 -1.22
C ARG A 191 -14.34 10.98 -0.40
N ARG A 192 -14.07 12.21 0.04
CA ARG A 192 -15.03 13.01 0.82
C ARG A 192 -15.99 13.79 -0.06
N SER A 193 -15.78 13.81 -1.38
CA SER A 193 -16.59 14.64 -2.30
C SER A 193 -16.71 16.07 -1.80
N VAL A 194 -15.58 16.69 -1.52
CA VAL A 194 -15.44 18.00 -0.85
C VAL A 194 -16.16 19.09 -1.65
N ASP A 195 -16.93 19.91 -0.96
CA ASP A 195 -17.60 21.09 -1.52
C ASP A 195 -16.73 22.35 -1.39
N VAL A 196 -16.01 22.48 -0.27
CA VAL A 196 -15.19 23.64 0.03
C VAL A 196 -13.84 23.21 0.60
N ALA A 197 -12.77 23.54 -0.08
CA ALA A 197 -11.41 23.45 0.44
C ALA A 197 -10.97 24.81 0.99
N THR A 198 -10.48 24.84 2.22
CA THR A 198 -9.92 26.05 2.84
C THR A 198 -8.39 25.97 2.79
N VAL A 199 -7.75 26.98 2.24
CA VAL A 199 -6.29 27.05 2.10
C VAL A 199 -5.73 28.31 2.72
N LEU A 200 -4.47 28.25 3.16
CA LEU A 200 -3.68 29.43 3.52
C LEU A 200 -2.81 29.80 2.32
N ARG A 201 -3.07 30.98 1.74
CA ARG A 201 -2.36 31.59 0.62
C ARG A 201 -1.80 32.91 1.03
N ASP A 202 -0.49 33.11 0.95
CA ASP A 202 0.18 34.39 1.30
C ASP A 202 -0.26 34.99 2.65
N ASN A 203 -0.50 34.13 3.66
CA ASN A 203 -1.05 34.42 4.99
C ASN A 203 -2.57 34.73 5.05
N ASP A 204 -3.26 34.72 3.92
CA ASP A 204 -4.70 34.89 3.88
C ASP A 204 -5.42 33.54 3.77
N THR A 205 -6.56 33.41 4.45
CA THR A 205 -7.42 32.22 4.32
C THR A 205 -8.33 32.39 3.11
N VAL A 206 -8.19 31.49 2.17
CA VAL A 206 -8.97 31.44 0.93
C VAL A 206 -9.85 30.20 0.91
N ARG A 207 -11.12 30.35 0.51
CA ARG A 207 -12.04 29.24 0.28
C ARG A 207 -12.15 28.95 -1.21
N ILE A 208 -11.95 27.70 -1.57
CA ILE A 208 -12.02 27.19 -2.94
C ILE A 208 -13.25 26.30 -3.02
N TYR A 209 -14.21 26.68 -3.87
CA TYR A 209 -15.45 25.93 -4.08
C TYR A 209 -15.21 24.88 -5.16
N MET A 210 -15.46 23.61 -4.81
CA MET A 210 -15.20 22.47 -5.66
C MET A 210 -16.43 22.11 -6.48
N ASP A 211 -16.25 21.82 -7.76
CA ASP A 211 -17.26 21.21 -8.59
C ASP A 211 -17.18 19.69 -8.48
N ARG A 212 -18.19 19.07 -7.89
CA ARG A 212 -18.26 17.61 -7.72
C ARG A 212 -18.21 16.84 -9.02
N SER A 213 -18.61 17.45 -10.15
CA SER A 213 -18.51 16.80 -11.45
C SER A 213 -17.07 16.49 -11.87
N ARG A 214 -16.11 17.20 -11.30
CA ARG A 214 -14.68 17.06 -11.57
C ARG A 214 -13.96 16.01 -10.71
N ILE A 215 -14.67 15.32 -9.80
CA ILE A 215 -14.07 14.28 -8.94
C ILE A 215 -13.41 13.17 -9.78
N GLY A 216 -14.03 12.79 -10.92
CA GLY A 216 -13.46 11.81 -11.84
C GLY A 216 -12.11 12.24 -12.42
N GLU A 217 -11.92 13.53 -12.68
CA GLU A 217 -10.63 14.09 -13.14
C GLU A 217 -9.58 14.02 -12.04
N ILE A 218 -9.97 14.34 -10.78
CA ILE A 218 -9.08 14.26 -9.62
C ILE A 218 -8.59 12.83 -9.39
N ILE A 219 -9.48 11.83 -9.53
CA ILE A 219 -9.13 10.41 -9.36
C ILE A 219 -8.23 9.92 -10.49
N SER A 220 -8.50 10.34 -11.74
CA SER A 220 -7.74 9.89 -12.92
C SER A 220 -6.39 10.59 -13.10
N THR A 221 -6.16 11.70 -12.42
CA THR A 221 -4.90 12.43 -12.47
C THR A 221 -3.89 11.79 -11.49
N PRO A 222 -2.72 11.36 -11.95
CA PRO A 222 -1.75 10.67 -11.08
C PRO A 222 -1.33 11.49 -9.85
N MET A 223 -1.18 12.82 -10.03
CA MET A 223 -0.75 13.72 -8.97
C MET A 223 -1.38 15.09 -9.16
N VAL A 224 -2.40 15.39 -8.36
CA VAL A 224 -3.06 16.71 -8.33
C VAL A 224 -2.26 17.69 -7.48
N PHE A 225 -1.79 17.21 -6.32
CA PHE A 225 -0.94 17.96 -5.40
C PHE A 225 0.39 17.25 -5.25
N ASP A 226 1.47 17.92 -5.64
CA ASP A 226 2.82 17.51 -5.28
C ASP A 226 3.29 18.36 -4.09
N LEU A 227 4.32 17.89 -3.37
CA LEU A 227 4.88 18.64 -2.26
C LEU A 227 5.77 19.78 -2.78
N ALA A 228 5.40 21.01 -2.51
CA ALA A 228 6.25 22.19 -2.80
C ALA A 228 7.50 22.16 -1.90
N LEU A 229 8.52 21.46 -2.35
CA LEU A 229 9.74 21.24 -1.58
C LEU A 229 10.78 22.32 -1.91
N PRO A 230 11.20 23.18 -0.95
CA PRO A 230 12.32 24.07 -1.16
C PRO A 230 13.58 23.26 -1.51
N PHE A 231 14.34 23.67 -2.51
CA PHE A 231 15.54 22.96 -2.91
C PHE A 231 16.70 23.29 -1.97
N ILE A 232 16.71 22.65 -0.79
CA ILE A 232 17.75 22.83 0.23
C ILE A 232 18.66 21.61 0.19
N ILE A 233 19.96 21.85 0.03
CA ILE A 233 20.99 20.81 -0.02
C ILE A 233 21.19 20.25 1.38
N LYS A 234 20.98 18.95 1.52
CA LYS A 234 21.29 18.21 2.75
C LYS A 234 22.74 17.73 2.77
N ASP A 235 23.18 17.18 1.63
CA ASP A 235 24.52 16.64 1.46
C ASP A 235 24.87 16.62 -0.02
N ILE A 236 26.17 16.46 -0.33
CA ILE A 236 26.68 16.38 -1.71
C ILE A 236 27.18 14.95 -1.91
N ALA A 237 26.80 14.33 -3.03
CA ALA A 237 27.25 13.00 -3.34
C ALA A 237 28.79 12.99 -3.58
N PRO A 238 29.55 12.15 -2.88
CA PRO A 238 31.01 12.15 -2.99
C PRO A 238 31.53 11.88 -4.41
N GLU A 239 30.76 11.13 -5.20
CA GLU A 239 31.07 10.77 -6.57
C GLU A 239 30.53 11.79 -7.60
N SER A 240 29.95 12.88 -7.15
CA SER A 240 29.43 13.94 -8.02
C SER A 240 30.55 14.77 -8.62
N ALA A 241 30.44 15.17 -9.89
CA ALA A 241 31.30 16.16 -10.51
C ALA A 241 31.35 17.50 -9.71
N ASN A 242 30.28 17.78 -8.96
CA ASN A 242 30.17 19.00 -8.17
C ASN A 242 30.64 18.84 -6.70
N SER A 243 31.32 17.75 -6.35
CA SER A 243 31.81 17.53 -4.97
C SER A 243 32.79 18.59 -4.47
N GLU A 244 33.54 19.21 -5.38
CA GLU A 244 34.52 20.29 -5.09
C GLU A 244 34.03 21.69 -5.52
N SER A 245 32.73 21.83 -5.89
CA SER A 245 32.16 23.09 -6.39
C SER A 245 32.07 24.21 -5.35
N GLY A 246 32.23 23.89 -4.07
CA GLY A 246 32.03 24.84 -2.96
C GLY A 246 30.63 24.96 -2.44
N LEU A 247 29.68 24.15 -2.94
CA LEU A 247 28.36 23.96 -2.33
C LEU A 247 28.51 23.43 -0.91
N MET A 248 27.55 23.74 -0.03
CA MET A 248 27.53 23.27 1.35
C MET A 248 26.13 22.79 1.75
N PRO A 249 26.04 21.86 2.71
CA PRO A 249 24.79 21.55 3.35
C PRO A 249 24.10 22.79 3.93
N GLY A 250 22.80 22.96 3.70
CA GLY A 250 22.03 24.13 4.07
C GLY A 250 21.90 25.19 2.96
N ASP A 251 22.65 25.11 1.86
CA ASP A 251 22.46 25.97 0.70
C ASP A 251 21.07 25.75 0.11
N ARG A 252 20.32 26.82 -0.13
CA ARG A 252 19.06 26.78 -0.84
C ARG A 252 19.26 27.25 -2.27
N ILE A 253 19.02 26.41 -3.24
CA ILE A 253 19.01 26.79 -4.66
C ILE A 253 17.84 27.71 -4.92
N ILE A 254 18.10 28.88 -5.53
CA ILE A 254 17.09 29.91 -5.79
C ILE A 254 17.00 30.29 -7.27
N ALA A 255 18.04 29.96 -8.07
CA ALA A 255 17.99 30.12 -9.51
C ALA A 255 18.99 29.18 -10.18
N ILE A 256 18.66 28.72 -11.39
CA ILE A 256 19.50 27.93 -12.27
C ILE A 256 19.54 28.66 -13.62
N ASP A 257 20.73 28.98 -14.10
CA ASP A 257 20.94 29.89 -15.22
C ASP A 257 20.19 31.22 -14.96
N SER A 258 19.35 31.65 -15.87
CA SER A 258 18.52 32.86 -15.71
C SER A 258 17.13 32.56 -15.11
N CYS A 259 16.83 31.31 -14.81
CA CYS A 259 15.50 30.86 -14.33
C CYS A 259 15.47 30.83 -12.81
N ARG A 260 14.54 31.59 -12.21
CA ARG A 260 14.24 31.50 -10.78
C ARG A 260 13.58 30.15 -10.44
N THR A 261 14.04 29.52 -9.37
CA THR A 261 13.52 28.23 -8.90
C THR A 261 13.16 28.37 -7.42
N ASP A 262 11.87 28.49 -7.13
CA ASP A 262 11.39 28.60 -5.74
C ASP A 262 11.29 27.22 -5.08
N TYR A 263 11.02 26.18 -5.87
CA TYR A 263 10.85 24.79 -5.44
C TYR A 263 11.69 23.82 -6.27
N PHE A 264 11.89 22.63 -5.73
CA PHE A 264 12.61 21.54 -6.40
C PHE A 264 12.03 21.20 -7.79
N GLN A 265 10.71 21.23 -7.93
CA GLN A 265 10.02 20.95 -9.19
C GLN A 265 10.39 21.95 -10.30
N ASP A 266 10.55 23.22 -9.93
CA ASP A 266 11.01 24.24 -10.89
C ASP A 266 12.44 23.99 -11.31
N ALA A 267 13.29 23.67 -10.32
CA ALA A 267 14.70 23.36 -10.56
C ALA A 267 14.85 22.12 -11.44
N ALA A 268 14.13 21.03 -11.14
CA ALA A 268 14.18 19.79 -11.93
C ALA A 268 13.81 20.03 -13.40
N ARG A 269 12.79 20.87 -13.66
CA ARG A 269 12.38 21.20 -15.04
C ARG A 269 13.45 21.98 -15.79
N VAL A 270 14.18 22.87 -15.13
CA VAL A 270 15.27 23.63 -15.74
C VAL A 270 16.47 22.71 -15.97
N LEU A 271 16.82 21.88 -14.99
CA LEU A 271 17.94 20.93 -15.07
C LEU A 271 17.76 19.91 -16.20
N ASP A 272 16.54 19.41 -16.42
CA ASP A 272 16.23 18.51 -17.55
C ASP A 272 16.53 19.13 -18.91
N GLY A 273 16.45 20.46 -19.01
CA GLY A 273 16.79 21.22 -20.22
C GLY A 273 18.29 21.49 -20.40
N CYS A 274 19.11 21.28 -19.34
CA CYS A 274 20.55 21.64 -19.32
C CYS A 274 21.44 20.41 -19.18
N THR A 275 20.99 19.22 -19.56
CA THR A 275 21.75 17.96 -19.40
C THR A 275 23.09 17.99 -20.14
N GLY A 276 24.16 17.58 -19.45
CA GLY A 276 25.52 17.58 -19.98
C GLY A 276 26.19 18.96 -20.09
N GLU A 277 25.55 20.01 -19.59
CA GLU A 277 26.07 21.36 -19.62
C GLU A 277 26.60 21.81 -18.23
N THR A 278 27.48 22.80 -18.23
CA THR A 278 27.86 23.53 -17.02
C THR A 278 27.09 24.82 -16.95
N VAL A 279 26.25 24.99 -15.90
CA VAL A 279 25.38 26.16 -15.77
C VAL A 279 25.64 26.92 -14.47
N PRO A 280 25.43 28.25 -14.44
CA PRO A 280 25.48 29.04 -13.22
C PRO A 280 24.27 28.74 -12.35
N VAL A 281 24.50 28.35 -11.09
CA VAL A 281 23.47 28.08 -10.08
C VAL A 281 23.63 29.08 -8.94
N SER A 282 22.58 29.82 -8.64
CA SER A 282 22.54 30.74 -7.53
C SER A 282 21.94 30.08 -6.29
N VAL A 283 22.62 30.19 -5.18
CA VAL A 283 22.19 29.64 -3.89
C VAL A 283 22.09 30.75 -2.85
N LEU A 284 21.18 30.56 -1.90
CA LEU A 284 21.06 31.36 -0.69
C LEU A 284 21.73 30.61 0.46
N ARG A 285 22.83 31.15 0.99
CA ARG A 285 23.57 30.65 2.15
C ARG A 285 23.41 31.63 3.31
N GLY A 286 22.53 31.33 4.26
CA GLY A 286 22.13 32.28 5.27
C GLY A 286 21.39 33.48 4.65
N SER A 287 22.04 34.68 4.68
CA SER A 287 21.54 35.89 4.01
C SER A 287 22.22 36.21 2.68
N ASP A 288 23.28 35.48 2.33
CA ASP A 288 24.14 35.78 1.19
C ASP A 288 23.75 35.00 -0.04
N THR A 289 23.66 35.66 -1.18
CA THR A 289 23.47 35.00 -2.48
C THR A 289 24.83 34.74 -3.10
N LEU A 290 25.12 33.45 -3.35
CA LEU A 290 26.34 33.00 -3.98
C LEU A 290 26.02 32.34 -5.32
N SER A 291 26.94 32.37 -6.26
CA SER A 291 26.79 31.69 -7.56
C SER A 291 27.94 30.72 -7.79
N PHE A 292 27.58 29.52 -8.23
CA PHE A 292 28.51 28.43 -8.56
C PHE A 292 28.23 27.93 -9.98
N ASN A 293 29.28 27.58 -10.71
CA ASN A 293 29.11 26.87 -11.98
C ASN A 293 29.05 25.38 -11.66
N LEU A 294 27.94 24.74 -11.99
CA LEU A 294 27.72 23.33 -11.68
C LEU A 294 27.55 22.52 -12.96
N ASP A 295 28.16 21.34 -12.97
CA ASP A 295 28.03 20.39 -14.06
C ASP A 295 26.73 19.59 -13.88
N ILE A 296 25.90 19.58 -14.90
CA ILE A 296 24.65 18.82 -14.92
C ILE A 296 24.94 17.46 -15.58
N SER A 297 24.65 16.39 -14.89
CA SER A 297 24.81 15.03 -15.41
C SER A 297 23.86 14.74 -16.58
N ASP A 298 24.12 13.68 -17.35
CA ASP A 298 23.26 13.24 -18.46
C ASP A 298 21.82 12.89 -18.03
N ASP A 299 21.59 12.62 -16.76
CA ASP A 299 20.28 12.34 -16.16
C ASP A 299 19.68 13.58 -15.45
N GLY A 300 20.15 14.79 -15.76
CA GLY A 300 19.58 16.05 -15.27
C GLY A 300 19.81 16.33 -13.78
N LYS A 301 20.90 15.81 -13.18
CA LYS A 301 21.17 15.96 -11.75
C LYS A 301 22.45 16.72 -11.47
N ILE A 302 22.45 17.45 -10.36
CA ILE A 302 23.64 18.15 -9.83
C ILE A 302 24.40 17.35 -8.76
N GLY A 303 23.90 16.14 -8.43
CA GLY A 303 24.57 15.23 -7.49
C GLY A 303 24.49 15.67 -6.03
N VAL A 304 23.37 16.21 -5.58
CA VAL A 304 23.10 16.57 -4.19
C VAL A 304 21.94 15.77 -3.63
N PHE A 305 21.94 15.57 -2.32
CA PHE A 305 20.82 15.01 -1.58
C PHE A 305 19.97 16.12 -0.97
N LEU A 306 18.64 15.94 -1.02
CA LEU A 306 17.69 16.84 -0.39
C LEU A 306 17.37 16.40 1.03
N ASP A 307 16.90 17.32 1.86
CA ASP A 307 16.35 16.94 3.14
C ASP A 307 14.99 16.25 2.95
N SER A 308 14.78 15.19 3.72
CA SER A 308 13.55 14.41 3.61
C SER A 308 12.42 15.06 4.41
N PRO A 309 11.29 15.37 3.78
CA PRO A 309 10.14 15.94 4.49
C PRO A 309 9.40 14.89 5.32
N TYR A 310 9.78 13.62 5.16
CA TYR A 310 9.14 12.54 5.88
C TYR A 310 9.44 12.60 7.37
N ARG A 311 8.39 12.55 8.17
CA ARG A 311 8.45 12.29 9.60
C ARG A 311 8.10 10.83 9.84
N ARG A 312 8.74 10.23 10.83
CA ARG A 312 8.48 8.86 11.24
C ARG A 312 7.84 8.86 12.62
N LYS A 313 6.64 8.29 12.70
CA LYS A 313 5.97 8.02 13.97
C LYS A 313 6.35 6.62 14.41
N GLU A 314 7.16 6.51 15.44
CA GLU A 314 7.57 5.24 16.02
C GLU A 314 6.55 4.79 17.07
N TYR A 315 6.33 3.49 17.14
CA TYR A 315 5.42 2.86 18.10
C TYR A 315 6.16 1.79 18.88
N ASN A 316 5.93 1.71 20.15
CA ASN A 316 6.28 0.51 20.90
C ASN A 316 5.23 -0.58 20.65
N PHE A 317 5.53 -1.84 21.04
CA PHE A 317 4.64 -2.98 20.77
C PHE A 317 3.18 -2.73 21.21
N PHE A 318 2.96 -2.16 22.40
CA PHE A 318 1.60 -1.91 22.90
C PHE A 318 0.88 -0.78 22.14
N GLN A 319 1.61 0.20 21.67
CA GLN A 319 1.07 1.28 20.85
C GLN A 319 0.85 0.83 19.40
N ALA A 320 1.64 -0.13 18.90
CA ALA A 320 1.51 -0.69 17.56
C ALA A 320 0.19 -1.46 17.39
N ILE A 321 -0.33 -2.09 18.47
CA ILE A 321 -1.60 -2.84 18.41
C ILE A 321 -2.77 -1.95 17.97
N PRO A 322 -3.15 -0.89 18.70
CA PRO A 322 -4.25 -0.03 18.26
C PRO A 322 -3.93 0.71 16.95
N ALA A 323 -2.67 1.07 16.69
CA ALA A 323 -2.26 1.73 15.45
C ALA A 323 -2.46 0.81 14.23
N GLY A 324 -2.01 -0.45 14.30
CA GLY A 324 -2.15 -1.44 13.23
C GLY A 324 -3.61 -1.80 12.96
N ILE A 325 -4.42 -1.98 14.01
CA ILE A 325 -5.85 -2.20 13.89
C ILE A 325 -6.51 -1.02 13.17
N ARG A 326 -6.28 0.20 13.64
CA ARG A 326 -6.84 1.41 13.04
C ARG A 326 -6.45 1.53 11.57
N TYR A 327 -5.17 1.35 11.25
CA TYR A 327 -4.67 1.44 9.89
C TYR A 327 -5.31 0.40 8.96
N SER A 328 -5.51 -0.84 9.45
CA SER A 328 -6.19 -1.90 8.69
C SER A 328 -7.63 -1.53 8.31
N PHE A 329 -8.38 -0.98 9.28
CA PHE A 329 -9.75 -0.55 9.03
C PHE A 329 -9.83 0.69 8.14
N GLU A 330 -8.93 1.65 8.29
CA GLU A 330 -8.85 2.83 7.42
C GLU A 330 -8.52 2.43 5.98
N THR A 331 -7.59 1.50 5.78
CA THR A 331 -7.25 0.94 4.47
C THR A 331 -8.45 0.24 3.83
N LEU A 332 -9.13 -0.63 4.58
CA LEU A 332 -10.34 -1.33 4.09
C LEU A 332 -11.46 -0.34 3.75
N LYS A 333 -11.67 0.66 4.60
CA LYS A 333 -12.64 1.74 4.34
C LYS A 333 -12.30 2.50 3.07
N GLY A 334 -11.01 2.80 2.86
CA GLY A 334 -10.52 3.44 1.64
C GLY A 334 -10.89 2.64 0.39
N TYR A 335 -10.57 1.35 0.35
CA TYR A 335 -10.94 0.48 -0.78
C TYR A 335 -12.44 0.44 -1.06
N ILE A 336 -13.28 0.42 -0.01
CA ILE A 336 -14.74 0.45 -0.18
C ILE A 336 -15.21 1.79 -0.76
N GLN A 337 -14.58 2.90 -0.39
CA GLN A 337 -14.89 4.22 -0.92
C GLN A 337 -14.45 4.38 -2.38
N ASP A 338 -13.32 3.77 -2.76
CA ASP A 338 -12.79 3.78 -4.14
C ASP A 338 -13.67 2.97 -5.12
N LEU A 339 -14.55 2.10 -4.62
CA LEU A 339 -15.52 1.34 -5.43
C LEU A 339 -16.84 2.08 -5.72
N LYS A 340 -17.06 3.25 -5.11
CA LYS A 340 -18.24 4.08 -5.29
C LYS A 340 -18.04 5.15 -6.35
#